data_8ce7ea6e2aeef9022987dc5fd57f7641
#
_entry.id   8ce7ea6e2aeef9022987dc5fd57f7641
#
_cell.length_a   1.000
_cell.length_b   1.000
_cell.length_c   1.000
_cell.angle_alpha   90.00
_cell.angle_beta   90.00
_cell.angle_gamma   90.00
#
_symmetry.space_group_name_H-M   'P 1'
#
loop_
_entity.id
_entity.type
_entity.pdbx_description
1 polymer ?
#
loop_
_entity_poly.entity_id
_entity_poly.type
_entity_poly.pdbx_seq_one_letter_code
_entity_poly.pdbx_strand_id
1 'polypeptide(L)'
;MIFETFRQAIQNVWSNKLRTFLTMLGIIIGVMAVIVIVGLGNGMTKSMRDSFSALGTNTLSIQVWGYGSRTVPVEEMYDICQRHSNLIKAVSPQVKLGGNASGTLKIGTTSYRWSNISGVDENFTEMKNYQIVQGRGLQYMDMKDDKQVCVIGDYINRTAFGGNGMGKTIKLGPYKFRIVGVLNAKISDP
;
A
#
# COMPACT_ATOMS: atom_id res chain seq x y z
N MET A 1 16.87 34.21 -54.44
CA MET A 1 16.93 35.00 -53.18
C MET A 1 16.89 34.13 -51.94
N ILE A 2 15.84 33.33 -51.65
CA ILE A 2 15.76 32.53 -50.40
C ILE A 2 16.91 31.51 -50.28
N PHE A 3 17.29 30.84 -51.33
CA PHE A 3 18.36 29.84 -51.35
C PHE A 3 19.74 30.43 -51.13
N GLU A 4 20.01 31.63 -51.66
CA GLU A 4 21.26 32.36 -51.40
C GLU A 4 21.38 32.86 -49.97
N THR A 5 20.30 33.36 -49.37
CA THR A 5 20.26 33.76 -47.97
C THR A 5 20.51 32.59 -47.06
N PHE A 6 19.95 31.40 -47.37
CA PHE A 6 20.18 30.17 -46.60
C PHE A 6 21.64 29.69 -46.70
N ARG A 7 22.22 29.78 -47.89
CA ARG A 7 23.64 29.41 -48.09
C ARG A 7 24.57 30.36 -47.35
N GLN A 8 24.28 31.68 -47.37
CA GLN A 8 25.05 32.66 -46.58
C GLN A 8 24.96 32.42 -45.09
N ALA A 9 23.77 32.09 -44.58
CA ALA A 9 23.57 31.77 -43.17
C ALA A 9 24.41 30.57 -42.73
N ILE A 10 24.46 29.49 -43.54
CA ILE A 10 25.32 28.32 -43.27
C ILE A 10 26.80 28.67 -43.29
N GLN A 11 27.24 29.50 -44.26
CA GLN A 11 28.64 29.94 -44.32
C GLN A 11 29.03 30.78 -43.08
N ASN A 12 28.14 31.64 -42.60
CA ASN A 12 28.39 32.43 -41.37
C ASN A 12 28.51 31.55 -40.13
N VAL A 13 27.72 30.46 -40.04
CA VAL A 13 27.79 29.49 -38.94
C VAL A 13 29.19 28.77 -39.00
N TRP A 14 29.63 28.41 -40.18
CA TRP A 14 30.93 27.72 -40.37
C TRP A 14 32.15 28.61 -40.15
N SER A 15 32.06 29.93 -40.44
CA SER A 15 33.16 30.87 -40.24
C SER A 15 33.40 31.16 -38.74
N ASN A 16 32.36 31.05 -37.88
CA ASN A 16 32.45 31.33 -36.42
C ASN A 16 32.06 30.07 -35.58
N LYS A 17 32.68 28.95 -35.89
CA LYS A 17 32.34 27.65 -35.30
C LYS A 17 32.30 27.65 -33.76
N LEU A 18 33.26 28.31 -33.11
CA LEU A 18 33.35 28.32 -31.64
C LEU A 18 32.20 29.09 -31.01
N ARG A 19 31.83 30.24 -31.59
CA ARG A 19 30.72 31.06 -31.09
C ARG A 19 29.38 30.34 -31.25
N THR A 20 29.17 29.78 -32.45
CA THR A 20 27.93 29.02 -32.75
C THR A 20 27.81 27.81 -31.86
N PHE A 21 28.90 27.07 -31.66
CA PHE A 21 28.91 25.90 -30.76
C PHE A 21 28.56 26.29 -29.32
N LEU A 22 29.17 27.36 -28.78
CA LEU A 22 28.90 27.82 -27.40
C LEU A 22 27.45 28.30 -27.22
N THR A 23 26.90 29.02 -28.21
CA THR A 23 25.50 29.47 -28.13
C THR A 23 24.50 28.28 -28.23
N MET A 24 24.72 27.34 -29.14
CA MET A 24 23.93 26.12 -29.23
C MET A 24 24.01 25.28 -27.95
N LEU A 25 25.20 25.13 -27.39
CA LEU A 25 25.40 24.40 -26.15
C LEU A 25 24.62 25.03 -25.00
N GLY A 26 24.66 26.37 -24.89
CA GLY A 26 23.89 27.09 -23.87
C GLY A 26 22.36 26.89 -23.99
N ILE A 27 21.83 26.92 -25.22
CA ILE A 27 20.39 26.69 -25.46
C ILE A 27 20.04 25.24 -25.13
N ILE A 28 20.85 24.26 -25.56
CA ILE A 28 20.61 22.83 -25.29
C ILE A 28 20.60 22.57 -23.79
N ILE A 29 21.58 23.09 -23.04
CA ILE A 29 21.62 22.92 -21.59
C ILE A 29 20.42 23.57 -20.92
N GLY A 30 20.04 24.78 -21.34
CA GLY A 30 18.88 25.48 -20.79
C GLY A 30 17.57 24.73 -20.99
N VAL A 31 17.32 24.28 -22.22
CA VAL A 31 16.09 23.50 -22.53
C VAL A 31 16.11 22.14 -21.82
N MET A 32 17.26 21.45 -21.82
CA MET A 32 17.41 20.17 -21.13
C MET A 32 17.12 20.32 -19.63
N ALA A 33 17.64 21.35 -18.97
CA ALA A 33 17.41 21.58 -17.56
C ALA A 33 15.91 21.74 -17.24
N VAL A 34 15.18 22.50 -18.06
CA VAL A 34 13.73 22.68 -17.88
C VAL A 34 12.97 21.37 -18.06
N ILE A 35 13.29 20.58 -19.10
CA ILE A 35 12.65 19.29 -19.35
C ILE A 35 12.89 18.33 -18.17
N VAL A 36 14.12 18.26 -17.67
CA VAL A 36 14.48 17.40 -16.53
C VAL A 36 13.73 17.81 -15.26
N ILE A 37 13.68 19.09 -14.94
CA ILE A 37 12.98 19.58 -13.74
C ILE A 37 11.48 19.29 -13.82
N VAL A 38 10.85 19.58 -14.96
CA VAL A 38 9.41 19.31 -15.16
C VAL A 38 9.13 17.81 -15.14
N GLY A 39 9.99 17.00 -15.76
CA GLY A 39 9.87 15.55 -15.78
C GLY A 39 9.98 14.94 -14.39
N LEU A 40 10.95 15.38 -13.59
CA LEU A 40 11.11 14.96 -12.19
C LEU A 40 9.90 15.37 -11.35
N GLY A 41 9.42 16.62 -11.48
CA GLY A 41 8.25 17.10 -10.74
C GLY A 41 7.00 16.29 -11.01
N ASN A 42 6.72 16.00 -12.28
CA ASN A 42 5.58 15.17 -12.68
C ASN A 42 5.74 13.72 -12.21
N GLY A 43 6.95 13.16 -12.30
CA GLY A 43 7.27 11.81 -11.84
C GLY A 43 7.06 11.66 -10.34
N MET A 44 7.56 12.61 -9.54
CA MET A 44 7.36 12.63 -8.09
C MET A 44 5.88 12.75 -7.72
N THR A 45 5.14 13.66 -8.36
CA THR A 45 3.71 13.86 -8.10
C THR A 45 2.91 12.59 -8.41
N LYS A 46 3.23 11.93 -9.53
CA LYS A 46 2.60 10.66 -9.88
C LYS A 46 2.92 9.57 -8.87
N SER A 47 4.18 9.41 -8.51
CA SER A 47 4.63 8.41 -7.53
C SER A 47 3.97 8.62 -6.16
N MET A 48 3.87 9.86 -5.69
CA MET A 48 3.13 10.19 -4.46
C MET A 48 1.65 9.83 -4.57
N ARG A 49 0.98 10.20 -5.66
CA ARG A 49 -0.43 9.87 -5.88
C ARG A 49 -0.67 8.37 -5.90
N ASP A 50 0.18 7.62 -6.59
CA ASP A 50 0.09 6.17 -6.66
C ASP A 50 0.31 5.53 -5.28
N SER A 51 1.26 6.04 -4.50
CA SER A 51 1.51 5.61 -3.11
C SER A 51 0.29 5.88 -2.21
N PHE A 52 -0.30 7.07 -2.28
CA PHE A 52 -1.50 7.38 -1.52
C PHE A 52 -2.71 6.54 -1.95
N SER A 53 -2.90 6.33 -3.24
CA SER A 53 -3.98 5.47 -3.75
C SER A 53 -3.83 4.03 -3.28
N ALA A 54 -2.60 3.53 -3.21
CA ALA A 54 -2.30 2.20 -2.67
C ALA A 54 -2.62 2.06 -1.17
N LEU A 55 -2.57 3.16 -0.41
CA LEU A 55 -2.90 3.15 1.02
C LEU A 55 -4.41 3.14 1.31
N GLY A 56 -5.28 3.32 0.30
CA GLY A 56 -6.73 3.37 0.48
C GLY A 56 -7.18 4.72 1.04
N THR A 57 -7.11 5.77 0.24
CA THR A 57 -7.38 7.16 0.65
C THR A 57 -8.82 7.45 1.09
N ASN A 58 -9.75 6.56 0.79
CA ASN A 58 -11.17 6.73 1.13
C ASN A 58 -11.57 6.04 2.43
N THR A 59 -10.61 5.75 3.32
CA THR A 59 -10.89 5.14 4.62
C THR A 59 -10.69 6.12 5.76
N LEU A 60 -11.69 6.26 6.61
CA LEU A 60 -11.61 6.98 7.87
C LEU A 60 -11.35 5.98 9.00
N SER A 61 -10.27 6.15 9.74
CA SER A 61 -9.99 5.34 10.92
C SER A 61 -10.42 6.10 12.16
N ILE A 62 -11.41 5.56 12.86
CA ILE A 62 -11.91 6.12 14.12
C ILE A 62 -11.34 5.27 15.24
N GLN A 63 -10.64 5.90 16.18
CA GLN A 63 -10.18 5.24 17.40
C GLN A 63 -11.00 5.76 18.57
N VAL A 64 -11.68 4.84 19.26
CA VAL A 64 -12.45 5.17 20.45
C VAL A 64 -11.56 4.93 21.67
N TRP A 65 -11.21 6.00 22.35
CA TRP A 65 -10.46 5.96 23.60
C TRP A 65 -11.46 6.15 24.74
N GLY A 66 -11.63 5.17 25.59
CA GLY A 66 -12.55 5.25 26.73
C GLY A 66 -11.81 5.01 28.06
N TYR A 67 -11.99 5.92 29.03
CA TYR A 67 -11.79 5.63 30.41
C TYR A 67 -13.07 4.96 30.93
N GLY A 68 -12.98 3.67 31.29
CA GLY A 68 -14.12 2.91 31.78
C GLY A 68 -14.71 1.95 30.73
N SER A 69 -15.78 1.27 31.14
CA SER A 69 -16.42 0.14 30.43
C SER A 69 -17.30 0.51 29.22
N ARG A 70 -17.06 1.63 28.54
CA ARG A 70 -17.80 1.97 27.32
C ARG A 70 -17.09 1.39 26.12
N THR A 71 -17.48 0.18 25.76
CA THR A 71 -17.13 -0.43 24.47
C THR A 71 -18.26 -0.17 23.49
N VAL A 72 -17.94 0.13 22.23
CA VAL A 72 -18.95 0.19 21.17
C VAL A 72 -19.16 -1.24 20.67
N PRO A 73 -20.36 -1.80 20.79
CA PRO A 73 -20.66 -3.12 20.23
C PRO A 73 -20.47 -3.15 18.71
N VAL A 74 -20.05 -4.27 18.19
CA VAL A 74 -19.82 -4.43 16.74
C VAL A 74 -21.12 -4.25 15.96
N GLU A 75 -22.24 -4.70 16.52
CA GLU A 75 -23.58 -4.58 15.96
C GLU A 75 -23.98 -3.12 15.76
N GLU A 76 -23.63 -2.26 16.71
CA GLU A 76 -23.93 -0.82 16.62
C GLU A 76 -23.13 -0.15 15.48
N MET A 77 -21.92 -0.61 15.22
CA MET A 77 -21.11 -0.10 14.09
C MET A 77 -21.75 -0.47 12.74
N TYR A 78 -22.25 -1.70 12.59
CA TYR A 78 -22.97 -2.10 11.37
C TYR A 78 -24.29 -1.36 11.20
N ASP A 79 -24.99 -1.11 12.29
CA ASP A 79 -26.26 -0.36 12.33
C ASP A 79 -26.05 1.10 11.85
N ILE A 80 -24.98 1.74 12.30
CA ILE A 80 -24.60 3.10 11.84
C ILE A 80 -24.32 3.09 10.33
N CYS A 81 -23.61 2.09 9.84
CA CYS A 81 -23.32 1.94 8.41
C CYS A 81 -24.61 1.78 7.59
N GLN A 82 -25.54 0.96 8.04
CA GLN A 82 -26.84 0.77 7.39
C GLN A 82 -27.69 2.05 7.38
N ARG A 83 -27.76 2.75 8.51
CA ARG A 83 -28.49 4.03 8.60
C ARG A 83 -27.95 5.13 7.73
N HIS A 84 -26.65 5.10 7.44
CA HIS A 84 -25.94 6.10 6.63
C HIS A 84 -25.33 5.52 5.35
N SER A 85 -26.00 4.56 4.74
CA SER A 85 -25.53 3.84 3.55
C SER A 85 -25.27 4.74 2.32
N ASN A 86 -25.82 5.95 2.30
CA ASN A 86 -25.54 6.98 1.30
C ASN A 86 -24.15 7.63 1.46
N LEU A 87 -23.56 7.59 2.64
CA LEU A 87 -22.26 8.19 2.97
C LEU A 87 -21.19 7.17 3.27
N ILE A 88 -21.56 6.05 3.88
CA ILE A 88 -20.65 5.00 4.37
C ILE A 88 -20.89 3.74 3.54
N LYS A 89 -19.92 3.37 2.71
CA LYS A 89 -20.01 2.17 1.86
C LYS A 89 -19.84 0.88 2.66
N ALA A 90 -18.90 0.86 3.61
CA ALA A 90 -18.60 -0.29 4.44
C ALA A 90 -17.96 0.17 5.75
N VAL A 91 -18.08 -0.64 6.78
CA VAL A 91 -17.39 -0.48 8.07
C VAL A 91 -16.64 -1.77 8.38
N SER A 92 -15.47 -1.65 8.97
CA SER A 92 -14.70 -2.81 9.43
C SER A 92 -14.22 -2.54 10.86
N PRO A 93 -14.82 -3.22 11.84
CA PRO A 93 -14.31 -3.23 13.19
C PRO A 93 -12.90 -3.79 13.22
N GLN A 94 -11.98 -3.10 13.91
CA GLN A 94 -10.61 -3.56 14.05
C GLN A 94 -10.22 -3.67 15.52
N VAL A 95 -9.86 -4.87 15.95
CA VAL A 95 -9.29 -5.14 17.26
C VAL A 95 -7.81 -5.42 17.11
N LYS A 96 -6.96 -4.49 17.58
CA LYS A 96 -5.51 -4.71 17.60
C LYS A 96 -5.15 -5.58 18.80
N LEU A 97 -4.52 -6.69 18.53
CA LEU A 97 -3.89 -7.51 19.55
C LEU A 97 -2.50 -6.91 19.84
N GLY A 98 -2.46 -5.94 20.75
CA GLY A 98 -1.23 -5.22 21.09
C GLY A 98 -1.35 -4.62 22.49
N GLY A 99 -0.24 -4.33 23.07
CA GLY A 99 -0.05 -3.96 24.46
C GLY A 99 0.82 -5.03 25.15
N ASN A 100 0.76 -5.15 26.44
CA ASN A 100 1.57 -6.11 27.23
C ASN A 100 1.23 -7.60 26.96
N ALA A 101 0.12 -7.90 26.27
CA ALA A 101 -0.16 -9.19 25.68
C ALA A 101 0.45 -9.26 24.28
N SER A 102 1.76 -9.12 24.19
CA SER A 102 2.51 -9.36 22.94
C SER A 102 2.15 -10.73 22.43
N GLY A 103 1.27 -10.79 21.43
CA GLY A 103 0.90 -12.02 20.80
C GLY A 103 2.15 -12.68 20.22
N THR A 104 2.74 -13.58 20.97
CA THR A 104 3.83 -14.40 20.45
C THR A 104 3.21 -15.35 19.43
N LEU A 105 3.48 -15.08 18.17
CA LEU A 105 3.11 -15.96 17.08
C LEU A 105 4.06 -17.15 17.09
N LYS A 106 3.55 -18.34 17.28
CA LYS A 106 4.34 -19.57 17.17
C LYS A 106 4.10 -20.25 15.84
N ILE A 107 5.20 -20.49 15.12
CA ILE A 107 5.21 -21.22 13.85
C ILE A 107 6.19 -22.37 14.05
N GLY A 108 5.66 -23.59 14.16
CA GLY A 108 6.46 -24.75 14.58
C GLY A 108 7.06 -24.55 15.96
N THR A 109 8.38 -24.65 16.07
CA THR A 109 9.16 -24.44 17.30
C THR A 109 9.62 -22.99 17.48
N THR A 110 9.51 -22.14 16.44
CA THR A 110 10.01 -20.78 16.46
C THR A 110 8.94 -19.82 16.93
N SER A 111 9.31 -18.90 17.80
CA SER A 111 8.45 -17.83 18.31
C SER A 111 8.83 -16.51 17.65
N TYR A 112 7.86 -15.87 17.01
CA TYR A 112 8.02 -14.55 16.39
C TYR A 112 7.24 -13.51 17.20
N ARG A 113 7.88 -12.39 17.48
CA ARG A 113 7.22 -11.24 18.10
C ARG A 113 6.80 -10.29 16.99
N TRP A 114 5.53 -10.30 16.63
CA TRP A 114 4.97 -9.42 15.61
C TRP A 114 4.05 -8.38 16.23
N SER A 115 4.21 -7.13 15.83
CA SER A 115 3.49 -6.00 16.42
C SER A 115 2.13 -5.71 15.80
N ASN A 116 1.79 -6.31 14.66
CA ASN A 116 0.61 -5.97 13.86
C ASN A 116 -0.32 -7.16 13.65
N ILE A 117 -0.85 -7.71 14.73
CA ILE A 117 -1.91 -8.71 14.67
C ILE A 117 -3.23 -8.00 14.98
N SER A 118 -4.20 -8.12 14.09
CA SER A 118 -5.51 -7.51 14.26
C SER A 118 -6.62 -8.51 13.93
N GLY A 119 -7.65 -8.54 14.74
CA GLY A 119 -8.95 -9.10 14.36
C GLY A 119 -9.66 -8.09 13.46
N VAL A 120 -10.18 -8.56 12.33
CA VAL A 120 -10.85 -7.75 11.31
C VAL A 120 -11.97 -8.55 10.66
N ASP A 121 -12.87 -7.88 9.97
CA ASP A 121 -13.93 -8.51 9.18
C ASP A 121 -13.54 -8.74 7.71
N GLU A 122 -14.49 -9.23 6.90
CA GLU A 122 -14.32 -9.51 5.48
C GLU A 122 -14.06 -8.24 4.64
N ASN A 123 -14.60 -7.09 5.07
CA ASN A 123 -14.50 -5.83 4.35
C ASN A 123 -13.11 -5.19 4.47
N PHE A 124 -12.34 -5.55 5.50
CA PHE A 124 -11.06 -4.93 5.80
C PHE A 124 -10.08 -4.98 4.64
N THR A 125 -10.01 -6.10 3.95
CA THR A 125 -9.06 -6.31 2.85
C THR A 125 -9.37 -5.36 1.68
N GLU A 126 -10.65 -5.23 1.32
CA GLU A 126 -11.10 -4.32 0.26
C GLU A 126 -10.93 -2.86 0.68
N MET A 127 -11.39 -2.49 1.89
CA MET A 127 -11.29 -1.12 2.40
C MET A 127 -9.85 -0.61 2.46
N LYS A 128 -8.92 -1.47 2.83
CA LYS A 128 -7.49 -1.14 2.88
C LYS A 128 -6.78 -1.36 1.55
N ASN A 129 -7.49 -1.71 0.49
CA ASN A 129 -6.93 -2.00 -0.83
C ASN A 129 -5.78 -3.01 -0.77
N TYR A 130 -5.91 -4.06 0.05
CA TYR A 130 -4.97 -5.17 0.05
C TYR A 130 -5.29 -6.14 -1.08
N GLN A 131 -4.27 -6.51 -1.84
CA GLN A 131 -4.40 -7.53 -2.87
C GLN A 131 -4.04 -8.91 -2.30
N ILE A 132 -4.88 -9.89 -2.60
CA ILE A 132 -4.64 -11.28 -2.24
C ILE A 132 -3.83 -11.92 -3.36
N VAL A 133 -2.63 -12.41 -3.03
CA VAL A 133 -1.73 -13.07 -3.99
C VAL A 133 -1.98 -14.56 -4.07
N GLN A 134 -2.32 -15.17 -2.93
CA GLN A 134 -2.60 -16.59 -2.83
C GLN A 134 -3.83 -16.81 -1.95
N GLY A 135 -4.69 -17.73 -2.34
CA GLY A 135 -5.86 -18.12 -1.57
C GLY A 135 -7.00 -17.11 -1.63
N ARG A 136 -7.62 -16.82 -0.49
CA ARG A 136 -8.78 -15.93 -0.36
C ARG A 136 -8.68 -15.02 0.86
N GLY A 137 -9.47 -13.93 0.88
CA GLY A 137 -9.70 -13.11 2.06
C GLY A 137 -10.55 -13.81 3.12
N LEU A 138 -10.75 -13.12 4.22
CA LEU A 138 -11.76 -13.50 5.19
C LEU A 138 -13.14 -13.36 4.56
N GLN A 139 -14.06 -14.19 4.97
CA GLN A 139 -15.45 -14.20 4.49
C GLN A 139 -16.40 -14.11 5.68
N TYR A 140 -17.57 -13.55 5.47
CA TYR A 140 -18.63 -13.47 6.48
C TYR A 140 -18.90 -14.80 7.20
N MET A 141 -18.91 -15.92 6.45
CA MET A 141 -19.12 -17.27 7.01
C MET A 141 -17.97 -17.74 7.91
N ASP A 142 -16.78 -17.19 7.76
CA ASP A 142 -15.68 -17.54 8.65
C ASP A 142 -15.87 -16.92 10.04
N MET A 143 -16.47 -15.72 10.10
CA MET A 143 -16.81 -15.06 11.36
C MET A 143 -18.08 -15.62 11.97
N LYS A 144 -19.12 -15.85 11.15
CA LYS A 144 -20.39 -16.41 11.62
C LYS A 144 -20.25 -17.78 12.27
N ASP A 145 -19.34 -18.60 11.73
CA ASP A 145 -19.09 -19.95 12.21
C ASP A 145 -17.90 -20.04 13.18
N ASP A 146 -17.38 -18.91 13.66
CA ASP A 146 -16.21 -18.80 14.55
C ASP A 146 -14.99 -19.61 14.05
N LYS A 147 -14.77 -19.64 12.72
CA LYS A 147 -13.67 -20.41 12.13
C LYS A 147 -12.34 -19.79 12.49
N GLN A 148 -11.43 -20.63 12.98
CA GLN A 148 -10.06 -20.20 13.27
C GLN A 148 -9.23 -20.13 11.99
N VAL A 149 -9.43 -19.06 11.23
CA VAL A 149 -8.71 -18.78 9.99
C VAL A 149 -8.01 -17.42 10.05
N CYS A 150 -6.95 -17.28 9.28
CA CYS A 150 -6.21 -16.01 9.20
C CYS A 150 -5.67 -15.77 7.79
N VAL A 151 -5.40 -14.50 7.52
CA VAL A 151 -4.69 -14.03 6.35
C VAL A 151 -3.36 -13.44 6.79
N ILE A 152 -2.28 -13.75 6.10
CA ILE A 152 -0.93 -13.30 6.43
C ILE A 152 -0.36 -12.39 5.35
N GLY A 153 0.56 -11.52 5.70
CA GLY A 153 1.33 -10.73 4.73
C GLY A 153 2.42 -11.57 4.04
N ASP A 154 2.83 -11.16 2.86
CA ASP A 154 3.85 -11.83 2.06
C ASP A 154 5.20 -11.93 2.79
N TYR A 155 5.57 -10.92 3.58
CA TYR A 155 6.77 -10.97 4.40
C TYR A 155 6.78 -12.17 5.36
N ILE A 156 5.67 -12.40 6.08
CA ILE A 156 5.54 -13.55 6.97
C ILE A 156 5.57 -14.86 6.18
N ASN A 157 4.89 -14.89 5.02
CA ASN A 157 4.87 -16.05 4.15
C ASN A 157 6.28 -16.47 3.70
N ARG A 158 7.10 -15.49 3.30
CA ARG A 158 8.49 -15.76 2.88
C ARG A 158 9.40 -16.12 4.05
N THR A 159 9.36 -15.31 5.12
CA THR A 159 10.32 -15.45 6.24
C THR A 159 10.06 -16.68 7.08
N ALA A 160 8.80 -17.00 7.37
CA ALA A 160 8.45 -18.07 8.28
C ALA A 160 8.08 -19.39 7.58
N PHE A 161 7.65 -19.33 6.32
CA PHE A 161 7.17 -20.49 5.58
C PHE A 161 7.90 -20.75 4.27
N GLY A 162 8.91 -19.95 3.92
CA GLY A 162 9.64 -20.08 2.66
C GLY A 162 8.74 -19.94 1.42
N GLY A 163 7.68 -19.11 1.50
CA GLY A 163 6.71 -18.89 0.43
C GLY A 163 5.53 -19.87 0.37
N ASN A 164 5.54 -20.93 1.18
CA ASN A 164 4.53 -22.01 1.17
C ASN A 164 3.68 -22.01 2.46
N GLY A 165 3.13 -20.84 2.84
CA GLY A 165 2.33 -20.68 4.05
C GLY A 165 0.88 -21.12 3.91
N MET A 166 0.34 -21.21 2.70
CA MET A 166 -1.07 -21.56 2.47
C MET A 166 -1.46 -22.89 3.10
N GLY A 167 -2.59 -22.91 3.81
CA GLY A 167 -3.14 -24.09 4.49
C GLY A 167 -2.39 -24.50 5.76
N LYS A 168 -1.22 -23.92 6.03
CA LYS A 168 -0.48 -24.17 7.28
C LYS A 168 -1.16 -23.47 8.46
N THR A 169 -0.74 -23.86 9.66
CA THR A 169 -1.34 -23.36 10.90
C THR A 169 -0.34 -22.52 11.67
N ILE A 170 -0.79 -21.39 12.16
CA ILE A 170 -0.08 -20.54 13.10
C ILE A 170 -0.76 -20.60 14.47
N LYS A 171 0.03 -20.46 15.52
CA LYS A 171 -0.48 -20.50 16.89
C LYS A 171 -0.35 -19.11 17.51
N LEU A 172 -1.47 -18.58 17.99
CA LEU A 172 -1.56 -17.31 18.68
C LEU A 172 -2.11 -17.55 20.09
N GLY A 173 -1.25 -17.49 21.07
CA GLY A 173 -1.61 -17.91 22.43
C GLY A 173 -2.10 -19.36 22.46
N PRO A 174 -3.30 -19.65 23.03
CA PRO A 174 -3.89 -20.97 23.05
C PRO A 174 -4.53 -21.41 21.73
N TYR A 175 -4.80 -20.46 20.81
CA TYR A 175 -5.57 -20.70 19.60
C TYR A 175 -4.69 -21.04 18.39
N LYS A 176 -5.21 -21.87 17.48
CA LYS A 176 -4.56 -22.26 16.22
C LYS A 176 -5.36 -21.69 15.06
N PHE A 177 -4.74 -20.92 14.19
CA PHE A 177 -5.38 -20.35 13.00
C PHE A 177 -4.80 -20.96 11.75
N ARG A 178 -5.67 -21.37 10.82
CA ARG A 178 -5.27 -21.87 9.50
C ARG A 178 -5.14 -20.70 8.52
N ILE A 179 -4.05 -20.66 7.79
CA ILE A 179 -3.80 -19.65 6.77
C ILE A 179 -4.68 -19.94 5.55
N VAL A 180 -5.56 -19.01 5.20
CA VAL A 180 -6.49 -19.10 4.05
C VAL A 180 -6.14 -18.12 2.95
N GLY A 181 -5.27 -17.15 3.21
CA GLY A 181 -4.83 -16.19 2.22
C GLY A 181 -3.50 -15.55 2.54
N VAL A 182 -2.84 -15.05 1.50
CA VAL A 182 -1.59 -14.29 1.56
C VAL A 182 -1.81 -12.96 0.86
N LEU A 183 -1.52 -11.87 1.55
CA LEU A 183 -1.61 -10.50 1.04
C LEU A 183 -0.31 -10.11 0.35
N ASN A 184 -0.42 -9.30 -0.70
CA ASN A 184 0.73 -8.67 -1.33
C ASN A 184 1.43 -7.69 -0.37
N ALA A 185 2.74 -7.54 -0.50
CA ALA A 185 3.47 -6.48 0.16
C ALA A 185 3.03 -5.12 -0.41
N LYS A 186 2.59 -4.19 0.43
CA LYS A 186 2.25 -2.82 0.01
C LYS A 186 3.46 -1.92 -0.13
N ILE A 187 4.53 -2.28 0.56
CA ILE A 187 5.80 -1.57 0.55
C ILE A 187 6.82 -2.61 0.13
N SER A 188 7.55 -2.32 -0.94
CA SER A 188 8.74 -3.10 -1.27
C SER A 188 9.69 -2.98 -0.07
N ASP A 189 9.88 -4.09 0.65
CA ASP A 189 10.97 -4.19 1.61
C ASP A 189 12.28 -3.86 0.90
N PRO A 190 13.13 -2.98 1.48
CA PRO A 190 14.43 -2.66 0.91
C PRO A 190 15.36 -3.87 0.89
#